data_92b3fc8387b033dc800a8b7ee5866ec8
#
_entry.id   92b3fc8387b033dc800a8b7ee5866ec8
#
_cell.length_a   1.000
_cell.length_b   1.000
_cell.length_c   1.000
_cell.angle_alpha   90.00
_cell.angle_beta   90.00
_cell.angle_gamma   90.00
#
_symmetry.space_group_name_H-M   'P 1'
#
loop_
_entity.id
_entity.type
_entity.pdbx_description
1 polymer ?
#
loop_
_entity_poly.entity_id
_entity_poly.type
_entity_poly.pdbx_seq_one_letter_code
_entity_poly.pdbx_strand_id
1 'polypeptide(L)'
;MAAQKAGFNIHVPFVEHLGVRILQRGDGVVRLRLDPRPELENSWGSVHGGVLMTLLDVALASAGRSLDESCNGALTVEMKVNFIAAAQGAVLGEGRAQRAGRSLIFSEGELRSEDGTLLAKATGTFKLLYPSSGE
;
A
#
# COMPACT_ATOMS: atom_id res chain seq x y z
N MET A 1 -5.11 18.04 -0.54
CA MET A 1 -4.87 17.97 -0.74
C MET A 1 -3.97 17.35 -0.89
N ALA A 2 -3.48 17.39 -0.74
CA ALA A 2 -2.39 17.25 -0.99
C ALA A 2 -1.98 15.96 -1.20
N ALA A 3 -2.33 15.32 -0.75
CA ALA A 3 -1.61 14.35 -0.87
C ALA A 3 -1.89 13.46 -1.75
N GLN A 4 -2.72 13.56 -1.84
CA GLN A 4 -2.98 12.98 -2.74
C GLN A 4 -2.16 13.33 -3.39
N LYS A 5 -2.10 14.28 -3.03
CA LYS A 5 -1.10 14.86 -3.10
C LYS A 5 -0.08 13.81 -3.27
N ALA A 6 0.67 13.42 -2.65
CA ALA A 6 1.78 12.54 -2.85
C ALA A 6 1.42 11.32 -3.68
N GLY A 7 0.71 11.51 -4.74
CA GLY A 7 0.43 10.42 -5.65
C GLY A 7 -0.91 9.76 -5.47
N PHE A 8 -1.59 10.02 -4.37
CA PHE A 8 -2.94 9.53 -4.23
C PHE A 8 -3.88 10.46 -4.97
N ASN A 9 -4.71 9.91 -5.82
CA ASN A 9 -5.79 10.67 -6.42
C ASN A 9 -7.13 10.33 -5.77
N ILE A 10 -7.11 9.64 -4.65
CA ILE A 10 -8.30 9.26 -3.89
C ILE A 10 -8.04 9.59 -2.43
N HIS A 11 -9.02 10.22 -1.80
CA HIS A 11 -8.95 10.52 -0.37
C HIS A 11 -9.36 9.28 0.42
N VAL A 12 -8.45 8.75 1.23
CA VAL A 12 -8.71 7.60 2.09
C VAL A 12 -8.41 8.04 3.52
N PRO A 13 -9.46 8.34 4.30
CA PRO A 13 -9.24 8.88 5.65
C PRO A 13 -8.35 8.03 6.54
N PHE A 14 -8.50 6.71 6.50
CA PHE A 14 -7.70 5.84 7.34
C PHE A 14 -6.23 5.93 6.97
N VAL A 15 -5.92 5.94 5.69
CA VAL A 15 -4.54 6.01 5.21
C VAL A 15 -3.93 7.36 5.59
N GLU A 16 -4.72 8.43 5.48
CA GLU A 16 -4.26 9.75 5.89
C GLU A 16 -4.02 9.82 7.39
N HIS A 17 -4.90 9.17 8.16
CA HIS A 17 -4.73 9.14 9.62
C HIS A 17 -3.41 8.47 10.00
N LEU A 18 -3.01 7.43 9.29
CA LEU A 18 -1.74 6.76 9.55
C LEU A 18 -0.54 7.62 9.16
N GLY A 19 -0.71 8.55 8.25
CA GLY A 19 0.38 9.41 7.81
C GLY A 19 1.24 8.79 6.73
N VAL A 20 0.67 7.92 5.91
CA VAL A 20 1.40 7.29 4.82
C VAL A 20 1.73 8.33 3.75
N ARG A 21 2.98 8.35 3.31
CA ARG A 21 3.41 9.23 2.23
C ARG A 21 3.77 8.40 1.01
N ILE A 22 3.20 8.75 -0.14
CA ILE A 22 3.56 8.10 -1.40
C ILE A 22 4.75 8.84 -1.97
N LEU A 23 5.86 8.14 -2.15
CA LEU A 23 7.10 8.72 -2.66
C LEU A 23 7.21 8.60 -4.17
N GLN A 24 6.63 7.55 -4.74
CA GLN A 24 6.69 7.29 -6.16
C GLN A 24 5.49 6.44 -6.55
N ARG A 25 4.91 6.73 -7.71
CA ARG A 25 3.74 5.99 -8.17
C ARG A 25 3.66 6.07 -9.70
N GLY A 26 3.54 4.92 -10.34
CA GLY A 26 3.36 4.87 -11.79
C GLY A 26 3.76 3.54 -12.36
N ASP A 27 3.14 3.18 -13.47
CA ASP A 27 3.52 2.01 -14.27
C ASP A 27 3.59 0.73 -13.46
N GLY A 28 2.68 0.57 -12.52
CA GLY A 28 2.60 -0.65 -11.73
C GLY A 28 3.54 -0.69 -10.54
N VAL A 29 4.17 0.42 -10.20
CA VAL A 29 5.10 0.49 -9.06
C VAL A 29 4.68 1.62 -8.13
N VAL A 30 4.73 1.34 -6.83
CA VAL A 30 4.50 2.36 -5.81
C VAL A 30 5.57 2.22 -4.75
N ARG A 31 6.09 3.35 -4.29
CA ARG A 31 6.95 3.40 -3.12
C ARG A 31 6.34 4.34 -2.11
N LEU A 32 6.38 3.93 -0.84
CA LEU A 32 5.78 4.71 0.23
C LEU A 32 6.65 4.69 1.46
N ARG A 33 6.32 5.60 2.38
CA ARG A 33 7.03 5.72 3.64
C ARG A 33 6.05 6.02 4.75
N LEU A 34 6.29 5.41 5.91
CA LEU A 34 5.58 5.73 7.14
C LEU A 34 6.61 6.06 8.22
N ASP A 35 6.45 7.23 8.86
CA ASP A 35 7.20 7.56 10.06
C ASP A 35 6.30 7.23 11.24
N PRO A 36 6.66 6.27 12.08
CA PRO A 36 5.74 5.80 13.11
C PRO A 36 5.64 6.79 14.27
N ARG A 37 4.58 6.64 15.01
CA ARG A 37 4.35 7.38 16.24
C ARG A 37 3.76 6.43 17.27
N PRO A 38 3.76 6.80 18.57
CA PRO A 38 3.37 5.82 19.61
C PRO A 38 2.02 5.18 19.39
N GLU A 39 1.05 5.89 18.80
CA GLU A 39 -0.28 5.35 18.58
C GLU A 39 -0.31 4.21 17.59
N LEU A 40 0.76 4.02 16.81
CA LEU A 40 0.82 2.96 15.82
C LEU A 40 1.62 1.75 16.30
N GLU A 41 2.03 1.74 17.58
CA GLU A 41 2.90 0.71 18.10
C GLU A 41 2.13 -0.36 18.86
N ASN A 42 2.74 -1.53 18.91
CA ASN A 42 2.23 -2.62 19.74
C ASN A 42 2.81 -2.48 21.17
N SER A 43 2.56 -3.48 22.03
CA SER A 43 2.99 -3.40 23.42
C SER A 43 4.51 -3.54 23.59
N TRP A 44 5.23 -3.88 22.54
CA TRP A 44 6.70 -3.99 22.59
C TRP A 44 7.39 -2.78 21.98
N GLY A 45 6.67 -1.75 21.62
CA GLY A 45 7.28 -0.56 21.03
C GLY A 45 7.64 -0.69 19.57
N SER A 46 7.14 -1.70 18.88
CA SER A 46 7.32 -1.89 17.45
C SER A 46 6.05 -1.47 16.73
N VAL A 47 6.17 -1.17 15.45
CA VAL A 47 4.99 -0.84 14.66
C VAL A 47 4.04 -2.02 14.64
N HIS A 48 2.78 -1.78 14.96
CA HIS A 48 1.77 -2.84 15.06
C HIS A 48 1.61 -3.54 13.71
N GLY A 49 1.46 -4.87 13.76
CA GLY A 49 1.30 -5.67 12.54
C GLY A 49 0.13 -5.22 11.68
N GLY A 50 -0.93 -4.72 12.31
CA GLY A 50 -2.07 -4.20 11.55
C GLY A 50 -1.70 -2.98 10.72
N VAL A 51 -0.78 -2.16 11.22
CA VAL A 51 -0.27 -1.02 10.45
C VAL A 51 0.54 -1.52 9.27
N LEU A 52 1.42 -2.51 9.51
CA LEU A 52 2.22 -3.07 8.43
C LEU A 52 1.34 -3.69 7.35
N MET A 53 0.27 -4.40 7.74
CA MET A 53 -0.68 -4.95 6.78
C MET A 53 -1.33 -3.84 5.96
N THR A 54 -1.69 -2.74 6.61
CA THR A 54 -2.32 -1.63 5.90
C THR A 54 -1.35 -1.01 4.90
N LEU A 55 -0.08 -0.84 5.29
CA LEU A 55 0.91 -0.30 4.37
C LEU A 55 1.07 -1.19 3.14
N LEU A 56 1.09 -2.50 3.34
CA LEU A 56 1.18 -3.43 2.22
C LEU A 56 -0.06 -3.35 1.34
N ASP A 57 -1.25 -3.29 1.96
CA ASP A 57 -2.47 -3.16 1.18
C ASP A 57 -2.46 -1.89 0.34
N VAL A 58 -2.05 -0.78 0.92
CA VAL A 58 -1.96 0.49 0.20
C VAL A 58 -0.95 0.38 -0.95
N ALA A 59 0.23 -0.18 -0.68
CA ALA A 59 1.26 -0.28 -1.71
C ALA A 59 0.80 -1.15 -2.87
N LEU A 60 0.21 -2.30 -2.56
CA LEU A 60 -0.20 -3.26 -3.59
C LEU A 60 -1.39 -2.74 -4.39
N ALA A 61 -2.38 -2.18 -3.71
CA ALA A 61 -3.57 -1.65 -4.38
C ALA A 61 -3.21 -0.43 -5.24
N SER A 62 -2.39 0.45 -4.71
CA SER A 62 -2.00 1.65 -5.46
C SER A 62 -1.14 1.31 -6.67
N ALA A 63 -0.28 0.30 -6.54
CA ALA A 63 0.49 -0.18 -7.69
C ALA A 63 -0.46 -0.67 -8.78
N GLY A 64 -1.50 -1.42 -8.40
CA GLY A 64 -2.47 -1.89 -9.38
C GLY A 64 -3.21 -0.74 -10.04
N ARG A 65 -3.66 0.23 -9.25
CA ARG A 65 -4.37 1.38 -9.80
C ARG A 65 -3.51 2.18 -10.77
N SER A 66 -2.21 2.19 -10.57
CA SER A 66 -1.32 2.96 -11.43
C SER A 66 -1.19 2.36 -12.83
N LEU A 67 -1.66 1.13 -13.03
CA LEU A 67 -1.68 0.52 -14.35
C LEU A 67 -2.82 1.04 -15.22
N ASP A 68 -3.84 1.64 -14.61
CA ASP A 68 -4.99 2.14 -15.37
C ASP A 68 -5.62 3.29 -14.60
N GLU A 69 -5.25 4.51 -14.97
CA GLU A 69 -5.71 5.69 -14.25
C GLU A 69 -7.18 5.99 -14.48
N SER A 70 -7.85 5.26 -15.38
CA SER A 70 -9.29 5.46 -15.57
C SER A 70 -10.11 4.73 -14.50
N CYS A 71 -9.49 3.95 -13.64
CA CYS A 71 -10.23 3.25 -12.60
C CYS A 71 -10.62 4.20 -11.46
N ASN A 72 -11.68 3.82 -10.72
CA ASN A 72 -12.14 4.57 -9.56
C ASN A 72 -11.45 4.18 -8.28
N GLY A 73 -10.84 3.02 -8.25
CA GLY A 73 -10.21 2.49 -7.06
C GLY A 73 -9.90 1.03 -7.25
N ALA A 74 -9.44 0.40 -6.19
CA ALA A 74 -9.13 -1.03 -6.21
C ALA A 74 -9.72 -1.68 -4.98
N LEU A 75 -10.29 -2.86 -5.18
CA LEU A 75 -10.87 -3.65 -4.10
C LEU A 75 -9.92 -4.81 -3.82
N THR A 76 -9.53 -4.98 -2.57
CA THR A 76 -8.67 -6.08 -2.17
C THR A 76 -9.50 -7.36 -2.16
N VAL A 77 -9.14 -8.33 -3.01
CA VAL A 77 -9.82 -9.62 -3.03
C VAL A 77 -9.23 -10.53 -1.98
N GLU A 78 -7.92 -10.62 -1.92
CA GLU A 78 -7.22 -11.37 -0.90
C GLU A 78 -5.78 -10.85 -0.82
N MET A 79 -5.16 -11.04 0.33
CA MET A 79 -3.77 -10.66 0.51
C MET A 79 -3.14 -11.60 1.53
N LYS A 80 -1.99 -12.13 1.19
CA LYS A 80 -1.22 -12.96 2.11
C LYS A 80 -0.02 -12.15 2.58
N VAL A 81 0.19 -12.12 3.88
CA VAL A 81 1.29 -11.34 4.48
C VAL A 81 2.18 -12.26 5.29
N ASN A 82 3.48 -12.09 5.15
CA ASN A 82 4.48 -12.73 6.01
C ASN A 82 5.16 -11.62 6.80
N PHE A 83 5.09 -11.71 8.13
CA PHE A 83 5.79 -10.79 9.02
C PHE A 83 7.13 -11.41 9.37
N ILE A 84 8.22 -10.69 9.12
CA ILE A 84 9.55 -11.27 9.16
C ILE A 84 10.40 -10.70 10.30
N ALA A 85 10.34 -9.38 10.51
CA ALA A 85 11.12 -8.73 11.55
C ALA A 85 10.35 -7.58 12.17
N ALA A 86 10.68 -7.21 13.39
CA ALA A 86 10.02 -6.11 14.08
C ALA A 86 10.40 -4.78 13.42
N ALA A 87 9.41 -3.90 13.27
CA ALA A 87 9.62 -2.60 12.67
C ALA A 87 9.78 -1.56 13.77
N GLN A 88 10.94 -0.91 13.80
CA GLN A 88 11.24 0.07 14.84
C GLN A 88 11.81 1.32 14.21
N GLY A 89 11.04 2.17 13.73
CA GLY A 89 11.49 3.37 13.03
C GLY A 89 10.78 3.44 11.71
N ALA A 90 11.27 4.26 10.81
CA ALA A 90 10.61 4.48 9.54
C ALA A 90 10.47 3.18 8.77
N VAL A 91 9.33 3.02 8.12
CA VAL A 91 9.03 1.85 7.29
C VAL A 91 8.92 2.32 5.86
N LEU A 92 9.68 1.66 4.98
CA LEU A 92 9.66 1.94 3.55
C LEU A 92 8.99 0.77 2.85
N GLY A 93 8.06 1.07 1.95
CA GLY A 93 7.33 0.03 1.25
C GLY A 93 7.44 0.17 -0.24
N GLU A 94 7.34 -0.95 -0.91
CA GLU A 94 7.30 -0.98 -2.37
C GLU A 94 6.28 -2.02 -2.81
N GLY A 95 5.42 -1.63 -3.75
CA GLY A 95 4.47 -2.53 -4.37
C GLY A 95 4.70 -2.58 -5.86
N ARG A 96 4.49 -3.75 -6.45
CA ARG A 96 4.62 -3.96 -7.89
C ARG A 96 3.41 -4.76 -8.35
N ALA A 97 2.79 -4.32 -9.43
CA ALA A 97 1.54 -4.90 -9.89
C ALA A 97 1.67 -5.37 -11.32
N GLN A 98 0.90 -6.41 -11.63
CA GLN A 98 0.81 -6.96 -12.97
C GLN A 98 -0.64 -7.19 -13.28
N ARG A 99 -1.08 -6.72 -14.45
CA ARG A 99 -2.46 -6.92 -14.86
C ARG A 99 -2.67 -8.36 -15.27
N ALA A 100 -3.79 -8.93 -14.82
CA ALA A 100 -4.09 -10.32 -15.10
C ALA A 100 -5.49 -10.45 -15.71
N GLY A 101 -5.83 -9.55 -16.62
CA GLY A 101 -7.15 -9.53 -17.22
C GLY A 101 -7.65 -8.12 -17.25
N ARG A 102 -8.95 -7.95 -17.55
CA ARG A 102 -9.48 -6.61 -17.75
C ARG A 102 -9.46 -5.78 -16.47
N SER A 103 -9.86 -6.35 -15.35
CA SER A 103 -9.92 -5.61 -14.10
C SER A 103 -9.18 -6.30 -12.97
N LEU A 104 -8.55 -7.44 -13.22
CA LEU A 104 -7.89 -8.20 -12.17
C LEU A 104 -6.41 -7.89 -12.14
N ILE A 105 -5.88 -7.67 -10.94
CA ILE A 105 -4.49 -7.29 -10.73
C ILE A 105 -3.89 -8.26 -9.73
N PHE A 106 -2.69 -8.73 -10.03
CA PHE A 106 -1.85 -9.44 -9.07
C PHE A 106 -0.73 -8.51 -8.65
N SER A 107 -0.52 -8.38 -7.35
CA SER A 107 0.51 -7.48 -6.82
C SER A 107 1.35 -8.19 -5.79
N GLU A 108 2.59 -7.75 -5.65
CA GLU A 108 3.48 -8.21 -4.60
C GLU A 108 4.26 -7.01 -4.09
N GLY A 109 4.78 -7.14 -2.89
CA GLY A 109 5.54 -6.04 -2.33
C GLY A 109 6.17 -6.41 -1.01
N GLU A 110 6.94 -5.48 -0.49
CA GLU A 110 7.62 -5.67 0.79
C GLU A 110 7.76 -4.36 1.53
N LEU A 111 7.98 -4.52 2.83
CA LEU A 111 8.31 -3.39 3.71
C LEU A 111 9.71 -3.62 4.25
N ARG A 112 10.49 -2.54 4.33
CA ARG A 112 11.85 -2.58 4.85
C ARG A 112 12.08 -1.40 5.79
N SER A 113 13.01 -1.58 6.71
CA SER A 113 13.47 -0.47 7.52
C SER A 113 14.45 0.38 6.70
N GLU A 114 14.85 1.52 7.26
CA GLU A 114 15.77 2.41 6.53
C GLU A 114 17.11 1.76 6.25
N ASP A 115 17.54 0.83 7.09
CA ASP A 115 18.80 0.13 6.85
C ASP A 115 18.66 -1.07 5.91
N GLY A 116 17.47 -1.26 5.32
CA GLY A 116 17.26 -2.30 4.34
C GLY A 116 16.80 -3.64 4.89
N THR A 117 16.59 -3.75 6.19
CA THR A 117 16.10 -5.00 6.78
C THR A 117 14.69 -5.29 6.28
N LEU A 118 14.45 -6.50 5.82
CA LEU A 118 13.11 -6.91 5.38
C LEU A 118 12.22 -7.11 6.58
N LEU A 119 11.12 -6.37 6.64
CA LEU A 119 10.19 -6.41 7.77
C LEU A 119 8.99 -7.29 7.49
N ALA A 120 8.46 -7.23 6.28
CA ALA A 120 7.29 -7.99 5.89
C ALA A 120 7.19 -8.02 4.38
N LYS A 121 6.47 -9.01 3.86
CA LYS A 121 6.22 -9.10 2.42
C LYS A 121 4.83 -9.63 2.21
N ALA A 122 4.28 -9.34 1.04
CA ALA A 122 2.92 -9.74 0.73
C ALA A 122 2.74 -10.00 -0.75
N THR A 123 1.76 -10.84 -1.05
CA THR A 123 1.20 -10.99 -2.38
C THR A 123 -0.30 -10.84 -2.25
N GLY A 124 -0.94 -10.35 -3.31
CA GLY A 124 -2.38 -10.18 -3.24
C GLY A 124 -3.02 -10.08 -4.60
N THR A 125 -4.33 -10.23 -4.58
CA THR A 125 -5.18 -10.11 -5.76
C THR A 125 -6.12 -8.94 -5.53
N PHE A 126 -6.24 -8.08 -6.52
CA PHE A 126 -7.04 -6.87 -6.42
C PHE A 126 -7.91 -6.73 -7.65
N LYS A 127 -9.05 -6.11 -7.49
CA LYS A 127 -9.96 -5.83 -8.59
C LYS A 127 -10.05 -4.34 -8.79
N LEU A 128 -9.78 -3.87 -10.00
CA LEU A 128 -9.95 -2.47 -10.32
C LEU A 128 -11.43 -2.18 -10.51
N LEU A 129 -11.88 -1.06 -9.97
CA LEU A 129 -13.25 -0.62 -10.07
C LEU A 129 -13.33 0.52 -11.07
N TYR A 130 -14.37 0.51 -11.89
CA TYR A 130 -14.53 1.50 -12.93
C TYR A 130 -15.88 2.20 -12.81
N PRO A 131 -16.00 3.42 -13.32
CA PRO A 131 -17.30 4.07 -13.33
C PRO A 131 -18.31 3.23 -14.09
N SER A 132 -19.54 3.15 -13.56
CA SER A 132 -20.59 2.46 -14.24
C SER A 132 -21.03 3.27 -15.44
N SER A 133 -21.17 2.61 -16.61
CA SER A 133 -21.55 3.35 -17.82
C SER A 133 -23.02 3.66 -17.74
N GLY A 134 -23.78 3.70 -17.05
CA GLY A 134 -25.17 4.15 -16.97
C GLY A 134 -25.40 5.09 -15.84
N GLU A 135 -24.36 5.51 -15.19
CA GLU A 135 -24.52 6.39 -14.04
C GLU A 135 -24.04 7.78 -14.29
#